data_0fb0da7b7e1abfa91e8762d7e76dad77
#
_entry.id   0fb0da7b7e1abfa91e8762d7e76dad77
#
_cell.length_a   1.000
_cell.length_b   1.000
_cell.length_c   1.000
_cell.angle_alpha   90.00
_cell.angle_beta   90.00
_cell.angle_gamma   90.00
#
_symmetry.space_group_name_H-M   'P 1'
#
loop_
_entity.id
_entity.type
_entity.pdbx_description
1 polymer ?
#
loop_
_entity_poly.entity_id
_entity_poly.type
_entity_poly.pdbx_seq_one_letter_code
_entity_poly.pdbx_strand_id
1 'polypeptide(L)'
;MSDCLFCRIIAGEIPSAKVFENDHVLGFKDLYPQAKEHYLFIHKSHSKNVNEMDSTQLSDIFSAIKEFTQNNDLEENGFRVVSNVNKHGGQTVFHTHFHVLGGEQLKHFGS
;
A
#
# COMPACT_ATOMS: atom_id res chain seq x y z
N MET A 1 -6.34 -7.76 -21.29
CA MET A 1 -5.14 -7.25 -20.59
C MET A 1 -5.45 -5.90 -19.99
N SER A 2 -5.01 -5.70 -18.77
CA SER A 2 -5.27 -4.45 -18.06
C SER A 2 -4.22 -3.38 -18.38
N ASP A 3 -4.65 -2.11 -18.48
CA ASP A 3 -3.72 -0.99 -18.55
C ASP A 3 -3.24 -0.57 -17.16
N CYS A 4 -3.80 -1.16 -16.11
CA CYS A 4 -3.45 -0.84 -14.74
C CYS A 4 -2.11 -1.49 -14.37
N LEU A 5 -1.12 -0.67 -14.01
CA LEU A 5 0.19 -1.13 -13.60
C LEU A 5 0.10 -2.13 -12.44
N PHE A 6 -0.70 -1.82 -11.42
CA PHE A 6 -0.78 -2.69 -10.24
C PHE A 6 -1.57 -3.98 -10.52
N CYS A 7 -2.58 -3.93 -11.38
CA CYS A 7 -3.26 -5.16 -11.82
C CYS A 7 -2.27 -6.08 -12.54
N ARG A 8 -1.36 -5.52 -13.31
CA ARG A 8 -0.33 -6.30 -14.02
C ARG A 8 0.69 -6.89 -13.04
N ILE A 9 1.02 -6.17 -11.98
CA ILE A 9 1.87 -6.70 -10.90
C ILE A 9 1.16 -7.86 -10.21
N ILE A 10 -0.13 -7.72 -9.89
CA ILE A 10 -0.92 -8.79 -9.26
C ILE A 10 -0.93 -10.03 -10.16
N ALA A 11 -1.08 -9.85 -11.46
CA ALA A 11 -1.12 -10.94 -12.43
C ALA A 11 0.25 -11.58 -12.68
N GLY A 12 1.32 -11.02 -12.13
CA GLY A 12 2.67 -11.52 -12.33
C GLY A 12 3.31 -11.11 -13.66
N GLU A 13 2.68 -10.22 -14.41
CA GLU A 13 3.20 -9.75 -15.70
C GLU A 13 4.34 -8.75 -15.54
N ILE A 14 4.35 -8.01 -14.42
CA ILE A 14 5.41 -7.08 -14.07
C ILE A 14 6.00 -7.54 -12.73
N PRO A 15 7.33 -7.70 -12.64
CA PRO A 15 7.94 -8.13 -11.38
C PRO A 15 7.83 -7.05 -10.31
N SER A 16 7.81 -7.49 -9.05
CA SER A 16 7.82 -6.61 -7.89
C SER A 16 8.56 -7.29 -6.74
N ALA A 17 9.07 -6.50 -5.81
CA ALA A 17 9.71 -7.02 -4.62
C ALA A 17 8.65 -7.25 -3.54
N LYS A 18 7.96 -8.38 -3.62
CA LYS A 18 6.88 -8.73 -2.70
C LYS A 18 7.40 -8.88 -1.28
N VAL A 19 6.67 -8.35 -0.32
CA VAL A 19 6.95 -8.50 1.11
C VAL A 19 5.79 -9.15 1.86
N PHE A 20 4.60 -9.16 1.26
CA PHE A 20 3.40 -9.75 1.85
C PHE A 20 2.43 -10.17 0.74
N GLU A 21 1.78 -11.29 0.93
CA GLU A 21 0.71 -11.70 0.01
C GLU A 21 -0.24 -12.65 0.72
N ASN A 22 -1.54 -12.43 0.52
CA ASN A 22 -2.58 -13.39 0.87
C ASN A 22 -3.62 -13.43 -0.26
N ASP A 23 -4.77 -14.03 -0.04
CA ASP A 23 -5.79 -14.18 -1.10
C ASP A 23 -6.33 -12.84 -1.60
N HIS A 24 -6.26 -11.78 -0.80
CA HIS A 24 -6.92 -10.51 -1.09
C HIS A 24 -5.96 -9.34 -1.28
N VAL A 25 -4.76 -9.42 -0.73
CA VAL A 25 -3.85 -8.27 -0.62
C VAL A 25 -2.45 -8.66 -1.05
N LEU A 26 -1.79 -7.72 -1.73
CA LEU A 26 -0.38 -7.82 -2.10
C LEU A 26 0.36 -6.61 -1.53
N GLY A 27 1.47 -6.85 -0.84
CA GLY A 27 2.37 -5.80 -0.36
C GLY A 27 3.72 -5.94 -1.05
N PHE A 28 4.30 -4.84 -1.49
CA PHE A 28 5.61 -4.84 -2.17
C PHE A 28 6.36 -3.54 -1.90
N LYS A 29 7.67 -3.56 -2.17
CA LYS A 29 8.51 -2.38 -1.95
C LYS A 29 8.24 -1.32 -3.00
N ASP A 30 8.17 -0.06 -2.56
CA ASP A 30 8.11 1.08 -3.47
C ASP A 30 9.48 1.23 -4.15
N LEU A 31 9.48 1.44 -5.47
CA LEU A 31 10.71 1.60 -6.24
C LEU A 31 11.39 2.94 -5.98
N TYR A 32 10.65 3.93 -5.49
CA TYR A 32 11.15 5.27 -5.22
C TYR A 32 10.86 5.63 -3.77
N PRO A 33 11.54 4.96 -2.81
CA PRO A 33 11.19 5.10 -1.40
C PRO A 33 11.36 6.52 -0.88
N GLN A 34 10.37 6.95 -0.09
CA GLN A 34 10.35 8.26 0.56
C GLN A 34 10.77 8.16 2.03
N ALA A 35 11.09 6.96 2.50
CA ALA A 35 11.57 6.69 3.85
C ALA A 35 12.47 5.47 3.79
N LYS A 36 13.18 5.20 4.87
CA LYS A 36 14.07 4.04 4.96
C LYS A 36 13.35 2.75 4.62
N GLU A 37 12.10 2.63 5.10
CA GLU A 37 11.21 1.53 4.70
C GLU A 37 9.96 2.16 4.09
N HIS A 38 9.60 1.73 2.90
CA HIS A 38 8.45 2.25 2.17
C HIS A 38 7.85 1.14 1.33
N TYR A 39 6.61 0.78 1.67
CA TYR A 39 5.89 -0.33 1.03
C TYR A 39 4.56 0.16 0.49
N LEU A 40 4.05 -0.55 -0.52
CA LEU A 40 2.72 -0.33 -1.07
C LEU A 40 1.87 -1.55 -0.80
N PHE A 41 0.67 -1.35 -0.25
CA PHE A 41 -0.31 -2.41 -0.04
C PHE A 41 -1.50 -2.15 -0.94
N ILE A 42 -1.84 -3.13 -1.77
CA ILE A 42 -2.93 -3.03 -2.75
C ILE A 42 -3.88 -4.20 -2.57
N HIS A 43 -5.17 -3.95 -2.84
CA HIS A 43 -6.17 -5.02 -2.90
C HIS A 43 -6.10 -5.67 -4.27
N LYS A 44 -6.28 -6.99 -4.32
CA LYS A 44 -6.25 -7.72 -5.60
C LYS A 44 -7.46 -7.41 -6.47
N SER A 45 -8.56 -6.94 -5.87
CA SER A 45 -9.70 -6.39 -6.62
C SER A 45 -9.39 -4.94 -6.98
N HIS A 46 -9.55 -4.59 -8.25
CA HIS A 46 -9.27 -3.24 -8.71
C HIS A 46 -10.30 -2.24 -8.17
N SER A 47 -9.81 -1.11 -7.67
CA SER A 47 -10.59 0.08 -7.38
C SER A 47 -9.71 1.28 -7.69
N LYS A 48 -10.28 2.40 -8.09
CA LYS A 48 -9.48 3.58 -8.45
C LYS A 48 -8.84 4.23 -7.23
N ASN A 49 -9.60 4.31 -6.16
CA ASN A 49 -9.14 4.86 -4.88
C ASN A 49 -10.09 4.42 -3.77
N VAL A 50 -9.84 4.90 -2.55
CA VAL A 50 -10.59 4.52 -1.35
C VAL A 50 -12.09 4.71 -1.50
N ASN A 51 -12.52 5.71 -2.30
CA ASN A 51 -13.95 5.98 -2.48
C ASN A 51 -14.70 4.82 -3.12
N GLU A 52 -14.01 3.93 -3.83
CA GLU A 52 -14.60 2.76 -4.49
C GLU A 52 -14.49 1.49 -3.67
N MET A 53 -13.84 1.53 -2.51
CA MET A 53 -13.66 0.35 -1.67
C MET A 53 -14.81 0.21 -0.68
N ASP A 54 -15.25 -1.04 -0.46
CA ASP A 54 -16.22 -1.33 0.59
C ASP A 54 -15.50 -1.62 1.92
N SER A 55 -16.28 -1.80 2.99
CA SER A 55 -15.73 -2.02 4.32
C SER A 55 -14.93 -3.33 4.42
N THR A 56 -15.34 -4.36 3.69
CA THR A 56 -14.62 -5.64 3.68
C THR A 56 -13.25 -5.49 3.04
N GLN A 57 -13.18 -4.79 1.91
CA GLN A 57 -11.91 -4.54 1.22
C GLN A 57 -10.98 -3.68 2.07
N LEU A 58 -11.51 -2.65 2.74
CA LEU A 58 -10.70 -1.84 3.66
C LEU A 58 -10.19 -2.67 4.83
N SER A 59 -11.03 -3.55 5.37
CA SER A 59 -10.62 -4.47 6.43
C SER A 59 -9.50 -5.39 5.97
N ASP A 60 -9.61 -5.93 4.75
CA ASP A 60 -8.56 -6.79 4.17
C ASP A 60 -7.22 -6.07 4.15
N ILE A 61 -7.21 -4.81 3.71
CA ILE A 61 -5.98 -4.00 3.62
C ILE A 61 -5.39 -3.77 5.01
N PHE A 62 -6.19 -3.30 5.96
CA PHE A 62 -5.66 -2.95 7.28
C PHE A 62 -5.27 -4.18 8.09
N SER A 63 -5.97 -5.31 7.92
CA SER A 63 -5.54 -6.57 8.52
C SER A 63 -4.17 -7.00 8.00
N ALA A 64 -3.94 -6.85 6.69
CA ALA A 64 -2.65 -7.17 6.08
C ALA A 64 -1.54 -6.24 6.58
N ILE A 65 -1.81 -4.94 6.66
CA ILE A 65 -0.84 -3.96 7.15
C ILE A 65 -0.47 -4.26 8.61
N LYS A 66 -1.46 -4.58 9.45
CA LYS A 66 -1.21 -4.93 10.84
C LYS A 66 -0.33 -6.15 10.97
N GLU A 67 -0.66 -7.21 10.23
CA GLU A 67 0.16 -8.44 10.27
C GLU A 67 1.58 -8.18 9.81
N PHE A 68 1.74 -7.43 8.72
CA PHE A 68 3.06 -7.11 8.18
C PHE A 68 3.90 -6.29 9.17
N THR A 69 3.32 -5.23 9.73
CA THR A 69 4.06 -4.34 10.64
C THR A 69 4.41 -5.00 11.96
N GLN A 70 3.58 -5.92 12.44
CA GLN A 70 3.87 -6.71 13.63
C GLN A 70 5.09 -7.63 13.41
N ASN A 71 5.22 -8.19 12.22
CA ASN A 71 6.30 -9.12 11.89
C ASN A 71 7.56 -8.43 11.40
N ASN A 72 7.56 -7.11 11.25
CA ASN A 72 8.63 -6.34 10.62
C ASN A 72 9.22 -5.27 11.53
N ASP A 73 8.91 -5.33 12.83
CA ASP A 73 9.38 -4.39 13.85
C ASP A 73 8.95 -2.93 13.64
N LEU A 74 8.04 -2.69 12.69
CA LEU A 74 7.52 -1.34 12.47
C LEU A 74 6.49 -0.94 13.52
N GLU A 75 5.78 -1.92 14.08
CA GLU A 75 4.71 -1.67 15.05
C GLU A 75 5.22 -0.91 16.28
N GLU A 76 6.35 -1.33 16.84
CA GLU A 76 6.85 -0.78 18.10
C GLU A 76 7.27 0.68 17.96
N ASN A 77 8.07 1.01 16.96
CA ASN A 77 8.57 2.36 16.76
C ASN A 77 7.62 3.26 15.99
N GLY A 78 6.67 2.67 15.29
CA GLY A 78 5.64 3.40 14.58
C GLY A 78 5.89 3.49 13.08
N PHE A 79 4.82 3.81 12.39
CA PHE A 79 4.83 3.92 10.94
C PHE A 79 3.67 4.84 10.51
N ARG A 80 3.69 5.24 9.26
CA ARG A 80 2.65 6.10 8.69
C ARG A 80 1.97 5.38 7.55
N VAL A 81 0.65 5.50 7.51
CA VAL A 81 -0.15 4.96 6.40
C VAL A 81 -0.77 6.12 5.64
N VAL A 82 -0.58 6.14 4.33
CA VAL A 82 -1.12 7.20 3.47
C VAL A 82 -1.77 6.58 2.25
N SER A 83 -2.98 7.03 1.91
CA SER A 83 -3.60 6.69 0.64
C SER A 83 -4.08 7.99 -0.01
N ASN A 84 -3.57 8.25 -1.22
CA ASN A 84 -3.89 9.47 -1.95
C ASN A 84 -5.12 9.26 -2.80
N VAL A 85 -6.00 10.27 -2.82
CA VAL A 85 -7.26 10.23 -3.56
C VAL A 85 -7.32 11.41 -4.51
N ASN A 86 -7.40 11.11 -5.80
CA ASN A 86 -7.62 12.07 -6.88
C ASN A 86 -6.58 13.20 -6.93
N LYS A 87 -6.87 14.23 -7.69
CA LYS A 87 -5.91 15.28 -8.03
C LYS A 87 -5.37 16.03 -6.81
N HIS A 88 -6.24 16.48 -5.93
CA HIS A 88 -5.80 17.27 -4.76
C HIS A 88 -5.03 16.44 -3.76
N GLY A 89 -5.24 15.11 -3.74
CA GLY A 89 -4.47 14.19 -2.91
C GLY A 89 -3.15 13.76 -3.55
N GLY A 90 -2.92 14.14 -4.80
CA GLY A 90 -1.68 13.78 -5.50
C GLY A 90 -1.65 12.36 -6.02
N GLN A 91 -2.81 11.75 -6.25
CA GLN A 91 -2.86 10.37 -6.75
C GLN A 91 -2.35 10.32 -8.20
N THR A 92 -1.39 9.43 -8.47
CA THR A 92 -0.79 9.26 -9.79
C THR A 92 -1.07 7.90 -10.42
N VAL A 93 -1.31 6.87 -9.61
CA VAL A 93 -1.68 5.54 -10.09
C VAL A 93 -3.12 5.26 -9.62
N PHE A 94 -4.02 5.00 -10.56
CA PHE A 94 -5.45 4.83 -10.27
C PHE A 94 -5.82 3.36 -10.04
N HIS A 95 -5.15 2.79 -9.09
CA HIS A 95 -5.46 1.55 -8.39
C HIS A 95 -5.18 1.85 -6.93
N THR A 96 -6.18 1.69 -6.08
CA THR A 96 -6.05 2.05 -4.66
C THR A 96 -4.80 1.44 -4.06
N HIS A 97 -3.97 2.27 -3.44
CA HIS A 97 -2.80 1.78 -2.74
C HIS A 97 -2.57 2.57 -1.47
N PHE A 98 -2.04 1.88 -0.48
CA PHE A 98 -1.73 2.42 0.82
C PHE A 98 -0.23 2.37 1.00
N HIS A 99 0.39 3.55 1.14
CA HIS A 99 1.81 3.64 1.47
C HIS A 99 1.98 3.30 2.94
N VAL A 100 2.98 2.48 3.24
CA VAL A 100 3.41 2.22 4.61
C VAL A 100 4.85 2.70 4.70
N LEU A 101 5.09 3.73 5.52
CA LEU A 101 6.40 4.37 5.62
C LEU A 101 6.89 4.29 7.08
N GLY A 102 8.14 3.94 7.25
CA GLY A 102 8.73 3.82 8.59
C GLY A 102 10.22 3.54 8.54
N GLY A 103 10.72 2.92 9.60
CA GLY A 103 12.12 2.55 9.72
C GLY A 103 13.03 3.70 10.14
N GLU A 104 12.48 4.90 10.32
CA GLU A 104 13.20 6.09 10.74
C GLU A 104 12.19 7.12 11.27
N GLN A 105 12.69 8.16 11.92
CA GLN A 105 11.83 9.27 12.33
C GLN A 105 11.35 10.02 11.08
N LEU A 106 10.06 9.93 10.80
CA LEU A 106 9.46 10.64 9.68
C LEU A 106 9.28 12.12 10.01
N LYS A 107 9.27 12.95 8.95
CA LYS A 107 9.01 14.38 9.12
C LYS A 107 7.62 14.61 9.67
N HIS A 108 7.46 15.66 10.43
CA HIS A 108 6.16 16.03 11.00
C HIS A 108 5.11 16.23 9.90
N PHE A 109 3.93 15.69 10.15
CA PHE A 109 2.78 15.89 9.28
C PHE A 109 1.51 15.91 10.12
N GLY A 110 0.78 17.00 10.02
CA GLY A 110 -0.43 17.19 10.82
C GLY A 110 -0.11 17.57 12.26
N SER A 111 -0.86 17.04 13.19
CA SER A 111 -0.68 17.35 14.62
C SER A 111 0.24 16.37 15.33
#